data_ea8d25d9b6c7153bae1584f61c872fd1
#
_entry.id   ea8d25d9b6c7153bae1584f61c872fd1
#
_cell.length_a   1.000
_cell.length_b   1.000
_cell.length_c   1.000
_cell.angle_alpha   90.00
_cell.angle_beta   90.00
_cell.angle_gamma   90.00
#
_symmetry.space_group_name_H-M   'P 1'
#
loop_
_entity.id
_entity.type
_entity.pdbx_description
1 polymer ?
#
loop_
_entity_poly.entity_id
_entity_poly.type
_entity_poly.pdbx_seq_one_letter_code
_entity_poly.pdbx_strand_id
1 'polypeptide(L)'
;ATEAPAQETEAAKSEAPAASAAETEAPAAEATGSGLDTDITVVSREEGSGTRGAFVELMKIEDDDGDHTVDTAEISNSTSVVTQTVAGNKSAIGYISLGSLNDTVKALKVDDVEPTVENIKAGSYAVSRPFVICYKEENLTDLGKDFISFIMSAEGQKIVDDEGYIAMDEKAESYTGSGMSGNLSLNGSTSVSPLMEKLAEAYRAINPDVTIDIQQTGSGAGITATADGTCEIGMSSRALKDEELSQGITEEQIALDGIAVIVNKDNVIEGLTSDQIRQIFV
;
A
#
# COMPACT_ATOMS: atom_id res chain seq x y z
N ALA A 1 -36.18 66.51 -3.46
CA ALA A 1 -37.65 66.33 -3.54
C ALA A 1 -37.92 64.85 -3.37
N THR A 2 -38.48 64.37 -2.38
CA THR A 2 -39.65 64.34 -1.59
C THR A 2 -39.66 62.95 -0.95
N GLU A 3 -39.39 62.84 0.27
CA GLU A 3 -40.20 62.67 1.47
C GLU A 3 -40.96 61.32 1.62
N ALA A 4 -40.68 60.73 2.78
CA ALA A 4 -41.31 59.56 3.41
C ALA A 4 -42.78 59.83 3.79
N PRO A 5 -43.55 58.95 4.37
CA PRO A 5 -43.37 58.65 5.80
C PRO A 5 -43.62 57.20 6.26
N ALA A 6 -43.23 56.97 7.51
CA ALA A 6 -43.45 55.85 8.38
C ALA A 6 -44.88 55.74 8.91
N GLN A 7 -45.29 54.57 9.34
CA GLN A 7 -46.25 54.41 10.46
C GLN A 7 -45.99 53.10 11.24
N GLU A 8 -45.79 53.29 12.54
CA GLU A 8 -45.80 52.33 13.65
C GLU A 8 -47.20 51.81 13.94
N THR A 9 -47.26 50.64 14.57
CA THR A 9 -48.11 50.27 15.72
C THR A 9 -48.03 48.75 15.85
N GLU A 10 -47.98 48.08 16.92
CA GLU A 10 -48.02 48.22 18.38
C GLU A 10 -48.02 46.77 18.93
N ALA A 11 -47.47 46.54 20.08
CA ALA A 11 -47.24 45.28 20.76
C ALA A 11 -48.55 44.66 21.33
N ALA A 12 -48.54 43.33 21.40
CA ALA A 12 -49.33 42.64 22.42
C ALA A 12 -48.58 41.40 22.93
N LYS A 13 -48.29 41.42 24.23
CA LYS A 13 -47.84 40.30 25.07
C LYS A 13 -48.95 39.26 25.22
N SER A 14 -48.57 37.98 25.26
CA SER A 14 -49.29 37.00 26.08
C SER A 14 -48.37 35.82 26.42
N GLU A 15 -48.50 35.46 27.68
CA GLU A 15 -47.78 34.57 28.55
C GLU A 15 -47.68 33.11 28.06
N ALA A 16 -46.61 32.45 28.54
CA ALA A 16 -46.38 30.99 28.49
C ALA A 16 -47.36 30.23 29.44
N PRO A 17 -47.49 28.94 29.24
CA PRO A 17 -47.18 28.03 30.32
C PRO A 17 -46.23 26.91 29.95
N ALA A 18 -45.39 26.58 30.92
CA ALA A 18 -44.52 25.45 30.95
C ALA A 18 -45.30 24.11 30.99
N ALA A 19 -44.83 23.13 30.26
CA ALA A 19 -45.01 21.73 30.66
C ALA A 19 -44.11 20.78 29.84
N SER A 20 -43.34 20.02 30.57
CA SER A 20 -42.98 18.60 30.36
C SER A 20 -41.97 18.26 29.31
N ALA A 21 -40.77 17.94 29.82
CA ALA A 21 -39.78 17.13 29.15
C ALA A 21 -40.36 15.76 28.75
N ALA A 22 -40.40 15.47 27.47
CA ALA A 22 -40.47 14.14 26.94
C ALA A 22 -39.16 13.94 26.16
N GLU A 23 -38.28 13.11 26.70
CA GLU A 23 -37.16 12.52 25.95
C GLU A 23 -37.77 11.79 24.75
N THR A 24 -37.63 12.37 23.60
CA THR A 24 -37.87 11.67 22.35
C THR A 24 -36.49 11.14 21.92
N GLU A 25 -36.28 9.85 22.13
CA GLU A 25 -35.23 9.12 21.45
C GLU A 25 -35.31 9.47 19.96
N ALA A 26 -34.24 10.05 19.44
CA ALA A 26 -34.04 10.18 18.00
C ALA A 26 -34.02 8.76 17.40
N PRO A 27 -34.81 8.47 16.36
CA PRO A 27 -34.69 7.21 15.68
C PRO A 27 -33.28 7.14 15.13
N ALA A 28 -32.58 6.04 15.44
CA ALA A 28 -31.35 5.67 14.77
C ALA A 28 -31.62 5.79 13.26
N ALA A 29 -30.83 6.64 12.58
CA ALA A 29 -30.88 6.73 11.14
C ALA A 29 -30.50 5.34 10.63
N GLU A 30 -31.49 4.57 10.19
CA GLU A 30 -31.24 3.44 9.33
C GLU A 30 -30.48 3.99 8.13
N ALA A 31 -29.23 3.63 8.02
CA ALA A 31 -28.44 3.82 6.82
C ALA A 31 -29.17 3.03 5.72
N THR A 32 -30.02 3.70 4.96
CA THR A 32 -30.52 3.17 3.69
C THR A 32 -29.34 3.16 2.75
N GLY A 33 -28.50 2.14 2.91
CA GLY A 33 -27.45 1.85 1.97
C GLY A 33 -28.10 1.59 0.61
N SER A 34 -27.85 2.44 -0.36
CA SER A 34 -27.97 2.06 -1.75
C SER A 34 -26.80 1.12 -2.06
N GLY A 35 -26.76 -0.01 -1.35
CA GLY A 35 -25.84 -1.08 -1.61
C GLY A 35 -26.04 -1.52 -3.06
N LEU A 36 -24.95 -1.74 -3.77
CA LEU A 36 -25.02 -2.43 -5.05
C LEU A 36 -25.63 -3.80 -4.75
N ASP A 37 -26.81 -4.08 -5.28
CA ASP A 37 -27.43 -5.41 -5.20
C ASP A 37 -26.74 -6.33 -6.24
N THR A 38 -25.43 -6.49 -6.05
CA THR A 38 -24.54 -7.24 -6.95
C THR A 38 -23.51 -8.00 -6.12
N ASP A 39 -23.08 -9.13 -6.64
CA ASP A 39 -22.01 -9.91 -6.03
C ASP A 39 -20.71 -9.10 -5.93
N ILE A 40 -19.94 -9.35 -4.87
CA ILE A 40 -18.62 -8.74 -4.68
C ILE A 40 -17.66 -9.41 -5.67
N THR A 41 -16.93 -8.59 -6.43
CA THR A 41 -15.82 -9.05 -7.25
C THR A 41 -14.53 -8.97 -6.45
N VAL A 42 -14.00 -10.12 -6.05
CA VAL A 42 -12.71 -10.21 -5.37
C VAL A 42 -11.59 -10.10 -6.40
N VAL A 43 -10.66 -9.17 -6.21
CA VAL A 43 -9.47 -9.00 -7.05
C VAL A 43 -8.25 -9.37 -6.21
N SER A 44 -7.56 -10.43 -6.61
CA SER A 44 -6.36 -10.91 -5.94
C SER A 44 -5.15 -10.83 -6.86
N ARG A 45 -3.99 -11.18 -6.35
CA ARG A 45 -2.73 -11.22 -7.08
C ARG A 45 -2.40 -12.65 -7.50
N GLU A 46 -1.49 -12.73 -8.46
CA GLU A 46 -0.90 -13.97 -8.96
C GLU A 46 -0.15 -14.75 -7.86
N GLU A 47 0.02 -16.04 -8.07
CA GLU A 47 0.90 -16.87 -7.26
C GLU A 47 2.35 -16.34 -7.35
N GLY A 48 3.05 -16.34 -6.22
CA GLY A 48 4.40 -15.75 -6.14
C GLY A 48 4.42 -14.23 -5.93
N SER A 49 3.27 -13.54 -5.93
CA SER A 49 3.18 -12.15 -5.49
C SER A 49 3.48 -12.03 -4.01
N GLY A 50 4.50 -11.22 -3.67
CA GLY A 50 4.80 -10.92 -2.26
C GLY A 50 3.66 -10.16 -1.57
N THR A 51 2.88 -9.36 -2.32
CA THR A 51 1.70 -8.67 -1.77
C THR A 51 0.60 -9.67 -1.41
N ARG A 52 0.37 -10.67 -2.26
CA ARG A 52 -0.58 -11.75 -1.94
C ARG A 52 -0.11 -12.52 -0.72
N GLY A 53 1.14 -12.99 -0.71
CA GLY A 53 1.66 -13.75 0.42
C GLY A 53 1.51 -13.00 1.75
N ALA A 54 1.95 -11.73 1.82
CA ALA A 54 1.79 -10.92 3.03
C ALA A 54 0.30 -10.67 3.39
N PHE A 55 -0.56 -10.43 2.40
CA PHE A 55 -1.97 -10.17 2.64
C PHE A 55 -2.71 -11.39 3.19
N VAL A 56 -2.53 -12.56 2.57
CA VAL A 56 -3.22 -13.79 2.99
C VAL A 56 -2.78 -14.24 4.38
N GLU A 57 -1.49 -14.07 4.71
CA GLU A 57 -0.94 -14.31 6.04
C GLU A 57 -1.54 -13.36 7.09
N LEU A 58 -1.47 -12.04 6.86
CA LEU A 58 -1.95 -11.02 7.79
C LEU A 58 -3.46 -11.10 8.01
N MET A 59 -4.24 -11.41 6.96
CA MET A 59 -5.69 -11.56 7.04
C MET A 59 -6.13 -12.97 7.46
N LYS A 60 -5.19 -13.90 7.71
CA LYS A 60 -5.46 -15.30 8.05
C LYS A 60 -6.35 -15.99 7.01
N ILE A 61 -6.10 -15.68 5.74
CA ILE A 61 -6.70 -16.35 4.58
C ILE A 61 -5.90 -17.62 4.25
N GLU A 62 -4.64 -17.66 4.66
CA GLU A 62 -3.73 -18.81 4.58
C GLU A 62 -3.64 -19.51 5.93
N ASP A 63 -3.56 -20.84 5.92
CA ASP A 63 -3.28 -21.71 7.06
C ASP A 63 -2.38 -22.89 6.66
N ASP A 64 -2.28 -23.93 7.50
CA ASP A 64 -1.43 -25.09 7.26
C ASP A 64 -1.85 -25.89 6.00
N ASP A 65 -3.09 -25.75 5.54
CA ASP A 65 -3.62 -26.39 4.33
C ASP A 65 -3.39 -25.53 3.06
N GLY A 66 -2.95 -24.26 3.22
CA GLY A 66 -2.57 -23.34 2.15
C GLY A 66 -3.41 -22.07 2.07
N ASP A 67 -3.32 -21.41 0.93
CA ASP A 67 -4.05 -20.16 0.61
C ASP A 67 -5.49 -20.49 0.16
N HIS A 68 -6.45 -19.97 0.90
CA HIS A 68 -7.90 -20.20 0.70
C HIS A 68 -8.57 -19.06 -0.08
N THR A 69 -7.81 -18.23 -0.79
CA THR A 69 -8.40 -17.20 -1.67
C THR A 69 -9.45 -17.84 -2.58
N VAL A 70 -10.66 -17.28 -2.55
CA VAL A 70 -11.82 -17.82 -3.31
C VAL A 70 -11.48 -18.04 -4.79
N ASP A 71 -11.88 -19.20 -5.33
CA ASP A 71 -11.58 -19.60 -6.71
C ASP A 71 -12.15 -18.66 -7.78
N THR A 72 -13.17 -17.87 -7.43
CA THR A 72 -13.78 -16.88 -8.33
C THR A 72 -13.06 -15.55 -8.36
N ALA A 73 -11.98 -15.38 -7.60
CA ALA A 73 -11.21 -14.15 -7.59
C ALA A 73 -10.58 -13.85 -8.96
N GLU A 74 -10.70 -12.60 -9.39
CA GLU A 74 -9.97 -12.12 -10.57
C GLU A 74 -8.49 -11.97 -10.22
N ILE A 75 -7.64 -12.76 -10.88
CA ILE A 75 -6.20 -12.79 -10.63
C ILE A 75 -5.48 -11.76 -11.51
N SER A 76 -4.80 -10.84 -10.87
CA SER A 76 -4.03 -9.76 -11.50
C SER A 76 -2.53 -9.95 -11.29
N ASN A 77 -1.74 -9.71 -12.32
CA ASN A 77 -0.28 -9.93 -12.31
C ASN A 77 0.55 -8.70 -11.94
N SER A 78 -0.08 -7.58 -11.56
CA SER A 78 0.64 -6.39 -11.10
C SER A 78 -0.23 -5.50 -10.22
N THR A 79 0.42 -4.67 -9.40
CA THR A 79 -0.24 -3.65 -8.56
C THR A 79 -1.11 -2.70 -9.38
N SER A 80 -0.60 -2.24 -10.54
CA SER A 80 -1.33 -1.30 -11.41
C SER A 80 -2.57 -1.92 -12.02
N VAL A 81 -2.56 -3.21 -12.37
CA VAL A 81 -3.74 -3.92 -12.90
C VAL A 81 -4.81 -4.07 -11.82
N VAL A 82 -4.45 -4.42 -10.57
CA VAL A 82 -5.41 -4.43 -9.44
C VAL A 82 -6.09 -3.07 -9.32
N THR A 83 -5.30 -1.98 -9.28
CA THR A 83 -5.84 -0.62 -9.17
C THR A 83 -6.82 -0.30 -10.31
N GLN A 84 -6.47 -0.62 -11.56
CA GLN A 84 -7.33 -0.38 -12.73
C GLN A 84 -8.61 -1.22 -12.68
N THR A 85 -8.52 -2.49 -12.32
CA THR A 85 -9.68 -3.39 -12.19
C THR A 85 -10.66 -2.86 -11.14
N VAL A 86 -10.17 -2.51 -9.95
CA VAL A 86 -11.01 -1.95 -8.88
C VAL A 86 -11.58 -0.59 -9.26
N ALA A 87 -10.81 0.28 -9.91
CA ALA A 87 -11.31 1.57 -10.40
C ALA A 87 -12.41 1.42 -11.46
N GLY A 88 -12.36 0.37 -12.27
CA GLY A 88 -13.35 0.09 -13.33
C GLY A 88 -14.60 -0.66 -12.87
N ASN A 89 -14.62 -1.23 -11.67
CA ASN A 89 -15.72 -2.07 -11.17
C ASN A 89 -16.18 -1.61 -9.78
N LYS A 90 -17.43 -1.11 -9.68
CA LYS A 90 -18.00 -0.61 -8.42
C LYS A 90 -18.19 -1.67 -7.33
N SER A 91 -18.27 -2.95 -7.71
CA SER A 91 -18.41 -4.08 -6.80
C SER A 91 -17.07 -4.70 -6.42
N ALA A 92 -15.96 -4.22 -6.99
CA ALA A 92 -14.66 -4.83 -6.76
C ALA A 92 -14.05 -4.40 -5.42
N ILE A 93 -13.39 -5.37 -4.80
CA ILE A 93 -12.49 -5.20 -3.65
C ILE A 93 -11.16 -5.86 -3.99
N GLY A 94 -10.07 -5.21 -3.63
CA GLY A 94 -8.71 -5.71 -3.84
C GLY A 94 -7.74 -5.14 -2.81
N TYR A 95 -6.47 -5.38 -2.99
CA TYR A 95 -5.43 -4.88 -2.10
C TYR A 95 -4.18 -4.49 -2.89
N ILE A 96 -3.53 -3.41 -2.45
CA ILE A 96 -2.30 -2.88 -3.06
C ILE A 96 -1.34 -2.35 -1.99
N SER A 97 -0.10 -2.06 -2.39
CA SER A 97 0.83 -1.25 -1.61
C SER A 97 0.24 0.13 -1.34
N LEU A 98 0.37 0.63 -0.11
CA LEU A 98 -0.10 1.97 0.28
C LEU A 98 0.60 3.06 -0.54
N GLY A 99 1.90 2.94 -0.79
CA GLY A 99 2.63 3.88 -1.64
C GLY A 99 2.18 3.90 -3.12
N SER A 100 1.37 2.93 -3.54
CA SER A 100 0.75 2.91 -4.88
C SER A 100 -0.69 3.45 -4.91
N LEU A 101 -1.21 3.90 -3.77
CA LEU A 101 -2.57 4.43 -3.67
C LEU A 101 -2.70 5.75 -4.47
N ASN A 102 -3.80 5.92 -5.19
CA ASN A 102 -4.10 7.11 -5.96
C ASN A 102 -5.60 7.43 -5.99
N ASP A 103 -5.98 8.56 -6.59
CA ASP A 103 -7.34 9.11 -6.60
C ASP A 103 -8.38 8.27 -7.35
N THR A 104 -8.00 7.21 -8.04
CA THR A 104 -8.91 6.37 -8.82
C THR A 104 -9.63 5.33 -8.00
N VAL A 105 -9.12 5.01 -6.82
CA VAL A 105 -9.66 4.03 -5.87
C VAL A 105 -9.77 4.65 -4.47
N LYS A 106 -10.51 3.98 -3.59
CA LYS A 106 -10.64 4.36 -2.18
C LYS A 106 -10.05 3.28 -1.30
N ALA A 107 -9.18 3.65 -0.38
CA ALA A 107 -8.69 2.76 0.66
C ALA A 107 -9.69 2.67 1.81
N LEU A 108 -9.90 1.47 2.33
CA LEU A 108 -10.77 1.20 3.46
C LEU A 108 -10.00 1.24 4.78
N LYS A 109 -10.68 1.64 5.85
CA LYS A 109 -10.22 1.35 7.21
C LYS A 109 -10.24 -0.15 7.45
N VAL A 110 -9.24 -0.65 8.15
CA VAL A 110 -9.22 -2.02 8.66
C VAL A 110 -9.25 -1.96 10.17
N ASP A 111 -10.24 -2.63 10.79
CA ASP A 111 -10.48 -2.60 12.23
C ASP A 111 -10.57 -1.15 12.78
N ASP A 112 -11.32 -0.28 12.04
CA ASP A 112 -11.51 1.15 12.31
C ASP A 112 -10.25 2.02 12.21
N VAL A 113 -9.12 1.50 11.74
CA VAL A 113 -7.86 2.22 11.56
C VAL A 113 -7.61 2.55 10.08
N GLU A 114 -7.29 3.80 9.78
CA GLU A 114 -6.94 4.25 8.43
C GLU A 114 -5.54 3.75 8.01
N PRO A 115 -5.36 3.32 6.75
CA PRO A 115 -4.06 2.97 6.21
C PRO A 115 -3.24 4.24 5.94
N THR A 116 -2.56 4.74 6.95
CA THR A 116 -1.66 5.89 6.84
C THR A 116 -0.27 5.55 7.36
N VAL A 117 0.73 6.28 6.87
CA VAL A 117 2.13 6.12 7.32
C VAL A 117 2.23 6.29 8.83
N GLU A 118 1.51 7.27 9.40
CA GLU A 118 1.50 7.55 10.85
C GLU A 118 0.93 6.37 11.64
N ASN A 119 -0.18 5.79 11.18
CA ASN A 119 -0.82 4.66 11.85
C ASN A 119 0.03 3.38 11.76
N ILE A 120 0.77 3.20 10.67
CA ILE A 120 1.71 2.09 10.51
C ILE A 120 2.92 2.29 11.43
N LYS A 121 3.53 3.48 11.44
CA LYS A 121 4.64 3.84 12.36
C LYS A 121 4.23 3.68 13.83
N ALA A 122 3.00 4.01 14.17
CA ALA A 122 2.45 3.83 15.52
C ALA A 122 2.08 2.38 15.86
N GLY A 123 2.10 1.47 14.89
CA GLY A 123 1.68 0.06 15.06
C GLY A 123 0.17 -0.11 15.25
N SER A 124 -0.65 0.92 15.01
CA SER A 124 -2.10 0.85 15.09
C SER A 124 -2.74 0.25 13.84
N TYR A 125 -2.14 0.48 12.66
CA TYR A 125 -2.52 -0.21 11.43
C TYR A 125 -1.64 -1.45 11.23
N ALA A 126 -2.22 -2.63 11.42
CA ALA A 126 -1.47 -3.88 11.48
C ALA A 126 -1.14 -4.49 10.11
N VAL A 127 -1.79 -4.01 9.02
CA VAL A 127 -1.61 -4.58 7.68
C VAL A 127 -0.39 -3.95 7.02
N SER A 128 0.78 -4.33 7.48
CA SER A 128 2.07 -3.83 7.00
C SER A 128 3.07 -4.96 6.78
N ARG A 129 4.05 -4.70 5.94
CA ARG A 129 5.04 -5.70 5.51
C ARG A 129 6.38 -5.05 5.15
N PRO A 130 7.49 -5.80 5.21
CA PRO A 130 8.76 -5.28 4.71
C PRO A 130 8.77 -5.19 3.18
N PHE A 131 9.44 -4.16 2.68
CA PHE A 131 10.02 -4.16 1.35
C PHE A 131 11.49 -4.52 1.49
N VAL A 132 11.89 -5.54 0.78
CA VAL A 132 13.26 -6.06 0.85
C VAL A 132 13.89 -6.13 -0.54
N ILE A 133 15.18 -5.95 -0.56
CA ILE A 133 16.03 -6.40 -1.67
C ILE A 133 16.74 -7.69 -1.27
N CYS A 134 17.07 -8.48 -2.25
CA CYS A 134 17.83 -9.71 -2.02
C CYS A 134 18.92 -9.87 -3.08
N TYR A 135 20.04 -10.48 -2.68
CA TYR A 135 21.20 -10.66 -3.53
C TYR A 135 22.07 -11.82 -3.05
N LYS A 136 22.94 -12.31 -3.92
CA LYS A 136 24.04 -13.20 -3.51
C LYS A 136 25.33 -12.40 -3.46
N GLU A 137 26.00 -12.43 -2.32
CA GLU A 137 27.27 -11.70 -2.10
C GLU A 137 28.31 -11.98 -3.20
N GLU A 138 28.38 -13.22 -3.67
CA GLU A 138 29.30 -13.67 -4.71
C GLU A 138 28.99 -13.12 -6.10
N ASN A 139 27.74 -12.73 -6.36
CA ASN A 139 27.27 -12.18 -7.64
C ASN A 139 27.15 -10.65 -7.60
N LEU A 140 27.23 -10.05 -6.41
CA LEU A 140 27.05 -8.62 -6.23
C LEU A 140 28.30 -7.86 -6.65
N THR A 141 28.17 -7.06 -7.71
CA THR A 141 29.27 -6.22 -8.20
C THR A 141 29.56 -5.04 -7.25
N ASP A 142 30.67 -4.35 -7.45
CA ASP A 142 30.96 -3.12 -6.70
C ASP A 142 29.90 -2.04 -6.98
N LEU A 143 29.32 -1.99 -8.19
CA LEU A 143 28.20 -1.12 -8.54
C LEU A 143 26.95 -1.48 -7.74
N GLY A 144 26.62 -2.79 -7.64
CA GLY A 144 25.48 -3.26 -6.85
C GLY A 144 25.62 -2.90 -5.37
N LYS A 145 26.81 -3.11 -4.79
CA LYS A 145 27.10 -2.72 -3.39
C LYS A 145 26.95 -1.22 -3.15
N ASP A 146 27.44 -0.41 -4.08
CA ASP A 146 27.36 1.03 -3.99
C ASP A 146 25.92 1.51 -4.12
N PHE A 147 25.11 0.92 -5.00
CA PHE A 147 23.68 1.23 -5.12
C PHE A 147 22.91 0.84 -3.85
N ILE A 148 23.19 -0.32 -3.24
CA ILE A 148 22.61 -0.70 -1.94
C ILE A 148 23.00 0.31 -0.86
N SER A 149 24.27 0.72 -0.83
CA SER A 149 24.72 1.76 0.11
C SER A 149 23.98 3.09 -0.11
N PHE A 150 23.69 3.47 -1.36
CA PHE A 150 22.84 4.64 -1.65
C PHE A 150 21.42 4.47 -1.14
N ILE A 151 20.77 3.31 -1.39
CA ILE A 151 19.42 3.02 -0.90
C ILE A 151 19.33 3.19 0.63
N MET A 152 20.33 2.69 1.35
CA MET A 152 20.38 2.72 2.82
C MET A 152 20.94 4.03 3.39
N SER A 153 21.38 4.96 2.56
CA SER A 153 21.87 6.28 2.98
C SER A 153 20.76 7.23 3.39
N ALA A 154 21.13 8.36 4.01
CA ALA A 154 20.19 9.43 4.37
C ALA A 154 19.41 9.94 3.17
N GLU A 155 20.04 10.07 2.00
CA GLU A 155 19.41 10.50 0.75
C GLU A 155 18.43 9.45 0.23
N GLY A 156 18.81 8.17 0.23
CA GLY A 156 17.95 7.06 -0.19
C GLY A 156 16.76 6.90 0.75
N GLN A 157 16.99 6.90 2.06
CA GLN A 157 15.93 6.75 3.06
C GLN A 157 14.99 7.96 3.10
N LYS A 158 15.48 9.16 2.75
CA LYS A 158 14.60 10.30 2.54
C LYS A 158 13.66 10.10 1.35
N ILE A 159 14.11 9.50 0.26
CA ILE A 159 13.25 9.16 -0.88
C ILE A 159 12.18 8.15 -0.45
N VAL A 160 12.53 7.17 0.39
CA VAL A 160 11.56 6.21 0.96
C VAL A 160 10.43 6.94 1.68
N ASP A 161 10.75 7.90 2.56
CA ASP A 161 9.73 8.68 3.29
C ASP A 161 8.94 9.62 2.36
N ASP A 162 9.61 10.30 1.42
CA ASP A 162 8.97 11.24 0.48
C ASP A 162 7.96 10.52 -0.45
N GLU A 163 8.20 9.26 -0.81
CA GLU A 163 7.30 8.43 -1.63
C GLU A 163 6.20 7.72 -0.81
N GLY A 164 6.07 8.03 0.50
CA GLY A 164 4.98 7.53 1.34
C GLY A 164 5.19 6.15 1.94
N TYR A 165 6.43 5.69 1.98
CA TYR A 165 6.85 4.48 2.71
C TYR A 165 7.46 4.86 4.06
N ILE A 166 7.90 3.88 4.82
CA ILE A 166 8.52 4.10 6.12
C ILE A 166 10.00 3.72 6.03
N ALA A 167 10.86 4.72 6.24
CA ALA A 167 12.30 4.55 6.24
C ALA A 167 12.78 3.63 7.37
N MET A 168 13.85 2.91 7.13
CA MET A 168 14.43 1.96 8.08
C MET A 168 15.33 2.64 9.11
N ASP A 169 16.03 3.69 8.71
CA ASP A 169 16.93 4.44 9.59
C ASP A 169 16.84 5.96 9.33
N GLU A 170 16.26 6.67 10.27
CA GLU A 170 16.18 8.15 10.23
C GLU A 170 17.55 8.83 10.50
N LYS A 171 18.57 8.06 10.88
CA LYS A 171 19.92 8.55 11.21
C LYS A 171 20.99 7.96 10.30
N ALA A 172 20.59 7.44 9.14
CA ALA A 172 21.52 6.91 8.16
C ALA A 172 22.62 7.93 7.80
N GLU A 173 23.80 7.45 7.48
CA GLU A 173 24.89 8.30 7.02
C GLU A 173 24.61 8.80 5.60
N SER A 174 25.14 10.01 5.28
CA SER A 174 24.99 10.57 3.95
C SER A 174 25.80 9.79 2.92
N TYR A 175 25.20 9.59 1.75
CA TYR A 175 25.87 9.03 0.60
C TYR A 175 26.86 10.03 -0.01
N THR A 176 28.08 9.59 -0.25
CA THR A 176 29.17 10.49 -0.70
C THR A 176 29.39 10.49 -2.22
N GLY A 177 28.65 9.66 -2.97
CA GLY A 177 28.81 9.51 -4.42
C GLY A 177 30.18 8.91 -4.81
N SER A 178 30.17 7.87 -5.60
CA SER A 178 31.39 7.11 -5.91
C SER A 178 31.87 7.25 -7.37
N GLY A 179 31.10 7.90 -8.26
CA GLY A 179 31.46 8.01 -9.68
C GLY A 179 31.43 6.64 -10.39
N MET A 180 30.49 5.79 -10.03
CA MET A 180 30.31 4.46 -10.60
C MET A 180 29.84 4.52 -12.05
N SER A 181 30.10 3.46 -12.78
CA SER A 181 29.64 3.26 -14.16
C SER A 181 29.33 1.78 -14.41
N GLY A 182 28.50 1.50 -15.38
CA GLY A 182 28.13 0.13 -15.75
C GLY A 182 26.63 -0.12 -15.79
N ASN A 183 26.27 -1.39 -15.83
CA ASN A 183 24.87 -1.82 -15.89
C ASN A 183 24.55 -2.66 -14.66
N LEU A 184 23.39 -2.37 -14.05
CA LEU A 184 22.83 -3.10 -12.91
C LEU A 184 21.46 -3.65 -13.30
N SER A 185 21.19 -4.91 -13.02
CA SER A 185 19.92 -5.56 -13.30
C SER A 185 19.16 -5.87 -12.01
N LEU A 186 17.92 -5.38 -11.94
CA LEU A 186 16.99 -5.63 -10.86
C LEU A 186 15.76 -6.38 -11.39
N ASN A 187 15.22 -7.28 -10.59
CA ASN A 187 14.01 -8.02 -10.98
C ASN A 187 13.14 -8.30 -9.76
N GLY A 188 11.80 -8.26 -9.92
CA GLY A 188 10.92 -8.72 -8.87
C GLY A 188 9.62 -7.95 -8.67
N SER A 189 9.33 -7.60 -7.44
CA SER A 189 8.07 -7.09 -6.96
C SER A 189 7.56 -5.86 -7.70
N THR A 190 6.35 -5.94 -8.26
CA THR A 190 5.65 -4.80 -8.89
C THR A 190 5.21 -3.73 -7.87
N SER A 191 5.20 -4.06 -6.57
CA SER A 191 4.90 -3.10 -5.50
C SER A 191 6.14 -2.33 -5.05
N VAL A 192 7.32 -2.95 -5.11
CA VAL A 192 8.61 -2.30 -4.78
C VAL A 192 9.11 -1.45 -5.93
N SER A 193 8.82 -1.83 -7.17
CA SER A 193 9.34 -1.19 -8.38
C SER A 193 9.13 0.34 -8.42
N PRO A 194 7.97 0.92 -8.06
CA PRO A 194 7.82 2.38 -8.07
C PRO A 194 8.83 3.11 -7.19
N LEU A 195 9.06 2.61 -5.97
CA LEU A 195 10.08 3.13 -5.07
C LEU A 195 11.49 2.95 -5.68
N MET A 196 11.77 1.76 -6.20
CA MET A 196 13.08 1.45 -6.77
C MET A 196 13.40 2.31 -8.00
N GLU A 197 12.39 2.65 -8.82
CA GLU A 197 12.54 3.56 -9.95
C GLU A 197 12.97 4.97 -9.49
N LYS A 198 12.41 5.47 -8.37
CA LYS A 198 12.80 6.76 -7.77
C LYS A 198 14.21 6.74 -7.21
N LEU A 199 14.56 5.69 -6.50
CA LEU A 199 15.90 5.48 -5.98
C LEU A 199 16.92 5.39 -7.12
N ALA A 200 16.61 4.63 -8.18
CA ALA A 200 17.46 4.52 -9.36
C ALA A 200 17.59 5.84 -10.13
N GLU A 201 16.52 6.64 -10.23
CA GLU A 201 16.56 7.96 -10.86
C GLU A 201 17.51 8.89 -10.10
N ALA A 202 17.37 8.96 -8.78
CA ALA A 202 18.22 9.79 -7.92
C ALA A 202 19.70 9.33 -7.95
N TYR A 203 19.92 8.02 -7.91
CA TYR A 203 21.28 7.45 -8.02
C TYR A 203 21.95 7.77 -9.35
N ARG A 204 21.24 7.65 -10.48
CA ARG A 204 21.76 8.02 -11.81
C ARG A 204 22.02 9.51 -11.95
N ALA A 205 21.31 10.37 -11.23
CA ALA A 205 21.60 11.80 -11.21
C ALA A 205 23.00 12.11 -10.63
N ILE A 206 23.48 11.25 -9.71
CA ILE A 206 24.81 11.33 -9.09
C ILE A 206 25.85 10.56 -9.92
N ASN A 207 25.44 9.44 -10.52
CA ASN A 207 26.28 8.51 -11.29
C ASN A 207 25.77 8.37 -12.74
N PRO A 208 25.99 9.38 -13.60
CA PRO A 208 25.34 9.45 -14.93
C PRO A 208 25.77 8.36 -15.92
N ASP A 209 26.89 7.69 -15.66
CA ASP A 209 27.39 6.59 -16.49
C ASP A 209 26.84 5.22 -16.06
N VAL A 210 25.85 5.19 -15.14
CA VAL A 210 25.19 3.97 -14.69
C VAL A 210 23.85 3.79 -15.39
N THR A 211 23.62 2.56 -15.86
CA THR A 211 22.30 2.10 -16.35
C THR A 211 21.74 1.10 -15.34
N ILE A 212 20.48 1.32 -14.92
CA ILE A 212 19.77 0.40 -14.04
C ILE A 212 18.52 -0.09 -14.79
N ASP A 213 18.45 -1.41 -15.02
CA ASP A 213 17.30 -2.09 -15.63
C ASP A 213 16.45 -2.73 -14.55
N ILE A 214 15.16 -2.37 -14.51
CA ILE A 214 14.21 -2.83 -13.50
C ILE A 214 13.11 -3.62 -14.19
N GLN A 215 13.01 -4.93 -13.87
CA GLN A 215 12.00 -5.83 -14.42
C GLN A 215 10.96 -6.17 -13.36
N GLN A 216 9.69 -5.99 -13.71
CA GLN A 216 8.53 -6.15 -12.82
C GLN A 216 7.87 -7.51 -13.04
N THR A 217 8.37 -8.56 -12.38
CA THR A 217 7.94 -9.96 -12.61
C THR A 217 7.24 -10.62 -11.42
N GLY A 218 7.16 -9.92 -10.28
CA GLY A 218 6.67 -10.44 -9.01
C GLY A 218 7.81 -10.91 -8.08
N SER A 219 7.55 -10.91 -6.77
CA SER A 219 8.57 -11.18 -5.75
C SER A 219 9.21 -12.55 -5.89
N GLY A 220 8.41 -13.60 -6.08
CA GLY A 220 8.94 -14.96 -6.23
C GLY A 220 9.84 -15.11 -7.44
N ALA A 221 9.46 -14.52 -8.58
CA ALA A 221 10.29 -14.54 -9.79
C ALA A 221 11.62 -13.78 -9.60
N GLY A 222 11.59 -12.62 -8.90
CA GLY A 222 12.78 -11.86 -8.56
C GLY A 222 13.74 -12.64 -7.65
N ILE A 223 13.20 -13.28 -6.61
CA ILE A 223 13.99 -14.12 -5.69
C ILE A 223 14.63 -15.29 -6.46
N THR A 224 13.87 -15.97 -7.33
CA THR A 224 14.39 -17.05 -8.17
C THR A 224 15.48 -16.56 -9.11
N ALA A 225 15.27 -15.42 -9.77
CA ALA A 225 16.27 -14.84 -10.66
C ALA A 225 17.58 -14.48 -9.94
N THR A 226 17.48 -14.01 -8.68
CA THR A 226 18.64 -13.78 -7.81
C THR A 226 19.33 -15.09 -7.43
N ALA A 227 18.57 -16.12 -7.06
CA ALA A 227 19.09 -17.44 -6.73
C ALA A 227 19.88 -18.05 -7.89
N ASP A 228 19.36 -17.90 -9.11
CA ASP A 228 19.95 -18.41 -10.34
C ASP A 228 21.06 -17.51 -10.91
N GLY A 229 21.27 -16.32 -10.32
CA GLY A 229 22.27 -15.35 -10.81
C GLY A 229 21.91 -14.68 -12.14
N THR A 230 20.63 -14.69 -12.52
CA THR A 230 20.14 -14.05 -13.76
C THR A 230 19.79 -12.57 -13.57
N CYS A 231 19.61 -12.11 -12.32
CA CYS A 231 19.67 -10.70 -11.94
C CYS A 231 20.59 -10.53 -10.74
N GLU A 232 21.06 -9.30 -10.55
CA GLU A 232 22.02 -9.00 -9.48
C GLU A 232 21.30 -8.70 -8.17
N ILE A 233 20.19 -7.97 -8.22
CA ILE A 233 19.38 -7.59 -7.07
C ILE A 233 17.92 -7.98 -7.33
N GLY A 234 17.38 -8.83 -6.46
CA GLY A 234 15.96 -9.16 -6.43
C GLY A 234 15.18 -8.15 -5.57
N MET A 235 13.91 -7.98 -5.89
CA MET A 235 12.99 -7.12 -5.14
C MET A 235 11.83 -7.94 -4.61
N SER A 236 11.55 -7.86 -3.30
CA SER A 236 10.42 -8.55 -2.70
C SER A 236 9.60 -7.64 -1.79
N SER A 237 8.29 -7.82 -1.82
CA SER A 237 7.33 -7.13 -0.96
C SER A 237 6.78 -8.03 0.16
N ARG A 238 7.60 -8.95 0.59
CA ARG A 238 7.52 -9.78 1.78
C ARG A 238 8.91 -10.19 2.20
N ALA A 239 9.09 -10.62 3.43
CA ALA A 239 10.33 -11.29 3.84
C ALA A 239 10.56 -12.57 3.01
N LEU A 240 11.82 -12.96 2.88
CA LEU A 240 12.21 -14.21 2.26
C LEU A 240 11.85 -15.37 3.19
N LYS A 241 11.43 -16.48 2.58
CA LYS A 241 11.18 -17.72 3.31
C LYS A 241 12.52 -18.42 3.66
N ASP A 242 12.52 -19.23 4.71
CA ASP A 242 13.72 -19.99 5.11
C ASP A 242 14.32 -20.82 3.97
N GLU A 243 13.46 -21.37 3.10
CA GLU A 243 13.88 -22.14 1.91
C GLU A 243 14.60 -21.27 0.89
N GLU A 244 14.18 -19.99 0.75
CA GLU A 244 14.80 -19.01 -0.15
C GLU A 244 16.16 -18.56 0.42
N LEU A 245 16.21 -18.25 1.71
CA LEU A 245 17.45 -17.89 2.42
C LEU A 245 18.48 -19.02 2.39
N SER A 246 18.02 -20.29 2.47
CA SER A 246 18.92 -21.46 2.42
C SER A 246 19.68 -21.63 1.08
N GLN A 247 19.27 -20.88 0.04
CA GLN A 247 19.95 -20.86 -1.25
C GLN A 247 21.15 -19.89 -1.31
N GLY A 248 21.56 -19.35 -0.15
CA GLY A 248 22.68 -18.41 -0.03
C GLY A 248 22.33 -16.99 -0.46
N ILE A 249 21.06 -16.64 -0.39
CA ILE A 249 20.56 -15.28 -0.67
C ILE A 249 20.64 -14.47 0.63
N THR A 250 21.15 -13.26 0.54
CA THR A 250 21.11 -12.25 1.59
C THR A 250 19.87 -11.39 1.38
N GLU A 251 19.10 -11.17 2.45
CA GLU A 251 17.96 -10.25 2.48
C GLU A 251 18.35 -8.96 3.18
N GLU A 252 17.92 -7.82 2.64
CA GLU A 252 18.06 -6.52 3.27
C GLU A 252 16.75 -5.73 3.17
N GLN A 253 16.21 -5.33 4.31
CA GLN A 253 14.99 -4.53 4.37
C GLN A 253 15.30 -3.06 4.06
N ILE A 254 14.63 -2.51 3.04
CA ILE A 254 14.85 -1.13 2.58
C ILE A 254 13.73 -0.17 3.01
N ALA A 255 12.55 -0.70 3.30
CA ALA A 255 11.39 0.08 3.73
C ALA A 255 10.38 -0.80 4.48
N LEU A 256 9.44 -0.17 5.20
CA LEU A 256 8.19 -0.78 5.62
C LEU A 256 7.06 -0.18 4.81
N ASP A 257 6.16 -1.01 4.30
CA ASP A 257 5.00 -0.62 3.48
C ASP A 257 3.70 -1.09 4.10
N GLY A 258 2.64 -0.30 3.95
CA GLY A 258 1.28 -0.72 4.27
C GLY A 258 0.61 -1.44 3.11
N ILE A 259 -0.26 -2.39 3.40
CA ILE A 259 -1.18 -2.95 2.40
C ILE A 259 -2.54 -2.29 2.61
N ALA A 260 -2.97 -1.50 1.62
CA ALA A 260 -4.29 -0.88 1.61
C ALA A 260 -5.32 -1.84 0.97
N VAL A 261 -6.40 -2.12 1.67
CA VAL A 261 -7.59 -2.74 1.09
C VAL A 261 -8.34 -1.66 0.34
N ILE A 262 -8.58 -1.87 -0.95
CA ILE A 262 -9.14 -0.85 -1.84
C ILE A 262 -10.47 -1.29 -2.45
N VAL A 263 -11.33 -0.31 -2.65
CA VAL A 263 -12.59 -0.43 -3.39
C VAL A 263 -12.69 0.69 -4.43
N ASN A 264 -13.68 0.58 -5.33
CA ASN A 264 -13.99 1.67 -6.24
C ASN A 264 -14.30 2.95 -5.45
N LYS A 265 -13.87 4.11 -5.94
CA LYS A 265 -14.07 5.40 -5.24
C LYS A 265 -15.53 5.77 -5.00
N ASP A 266 -16.45 5.27 -5.84
CA ASP A 266 -17.90 5.48 -5.67
C ASP A 266 -18.54 4.48 -4.69
N ASN A 267 -17.77 3.52 -4.15
CA ASN A 267 -18.27 2.58 -3.15
C ASN A 267 -18.57 3.30 -1.84
N VAL A 268 -19.67 2.98 -1.18
CA VAL A 268 -20.14 3.67 0.05
C VAL A 268 -19.49 3.14 1.32
N ILE A 269 -18.81 1.99 1.27
CA ILE A 269 -18.17 1.37 2.44
C ILE A 269 -16.94 2.19 2.84
N GLU A 270 -16.80 2.50 4.13
CA GLU A 270 -15.67 3.27 4.66
C GLU A 270 -14.63 2.39 5.37
N GLY A 271 -15.01 1.20 5.80
CA GLY A 271 -14.11 0.28 6.50
C GLY A 271 -14.70 -1.12 6.64
N LEU A 272 -13.84 -2.06 6.94
CA LEU A 272 -14.16 -3.46 7.22
C LEU A 272 -13.28 -3.95 8.37
N THR A 273 -13.78 -4.91 9.14
CA THR A 273 -12.92 -5.63 10.08
C THR A 273 -12.06 -6.66 9.35
N SER A 274 -10.93 -7.06 9.94
CA SER A 274 -10.08 -8.14 9.41
C SER A 274 -10.89 -9.43 9.18
N ASP A 275 -11.83 -9.76 10.08
CA ASP A 275 -12.70 -10.93 9.91
C ASP A 275 -13.66 -10.78 8.71
N GLN A 276 -14.21 -9.59 8.46
CA GLN A 276 -15.05 -9.34 7.28
C GLN A 276 -14.24 -9.43 5.99
N ILE A 277 -13.02 -8.87 5.97
CA ILE A 277 -12.11 -9.00 4.84
C ILE A 277 -11.83 -10.48 4.56
N ARG A 278 -11.46 -11.23 5.59
CA ARG A 278 -11.24 -12.67 5.46
C ARG A 278 -12.46 -13.39 4.86
N GLN A 279 -13.67 -13.13 5.37
CA GLN A 279 -14.90 -13.75 4.86
C GLN A 279 -15.21 -13.40 3.40
N ILE A 280 -14.76 -12.25 2.90
CA ILE A 280 -14.94 -11.85 1.50
C ILE A 280 -13.94 -12.59 0.60
N PHE A 281 -12.73 -12.84 1.08
CA PHE A 281 -11.66 -13.43 0.28
C PHE A 281 -11.57 -14.95 0.33
N VAL A 282 -12.30 -15.62 1.24
CA VAL A 282 -12.34 -17.09 1.40
C VAL A 282 -13.56 -17.74 0.74
#